data_dfd145642e4cf3b1093666793d2dc9d0
#
_entry.id   dfd145642e4cf3b1093666793d2dc9d0
#
_cell.length_a   1.000
_cell.length_b   1.000
_cell.length_c   1.000
_cell.angle_alpha   90.00
_cell.angle_beta   90.00
_cell.angle_gamma   90.00
#
_symmetry.space_group_name_H-M   'P 1'
#
loop_
_entity.id
_entity.type
_entity.pdbx_description
1 polymer ?
#
loop_
_entity_poly.entity_id
_entity_poly.type
_entity_poly.pdbx_seq_one_letter_code
_entity_poly.pdbx_strand_id
1 'polypeptide(L)'
;DITAMSSTVTAGSLLGDLEKVARVRREIVGYLERMTDTLKQGESEGKSSSGGLGFERNIEDLTLATQNLRQGVFRLLVLGDMKRGKSTLLNALLGENLLPSDVNPCTAVLTVLRYGAEKKVTVYFKDGKSPHRMDFKTFKQQYTIDPEEAKQLEEQKKIAFPDVEYAVVEYPLPLLEKGIEIVDSPGLNDTEARNEISLNYINNCHAILFVLRASQPCTLAERRYLENYIKGRSLTVFFLINAWDEVRDSLIDPDDTKELQDAEWKLRQVFQSNLAEYCQVDGHDIYEERVFELSSINALRRRLKNPEDTLAGTGFPAFTEALSTFLTQERAIAELRQARTLARQTYNHVREAVDRRIPLLEQDVNELKRRIDSVEPEFNKLTQIRDEFKGEILAVRDSKARAIADSFRDYILNLGNTFETDFLRYQPDIGFLEFLSAGRREEFNAAFQQAFQQYLNDKISAWELTATGEMREAFSHLSRSAANFGTAYNQVAGSITEKLIGQKVYATAHTDTEDNSPSWASWAMGFISL
;
A
#
# COMPACT_ATOMS: atom_id res chain seq x y z
N ASP A 1 -17.04 -36.50 27.67
CA ASP A 1 -16.45 -37.35 26.59
C ASP A 1 -16.73 -36.86 25.16
N ILE A 2 -17.67 -35.94 24.97
CA ILE A 2 -17.95 -35.35 23.65
C ILE A 2 -16.95 -34.23 23.31
N THR A 3 -16.37 -33.58 24.30
CA THR A 3 -15.39 -32.51 24.14
C THR A 3 -14.00 -33.03 23.73
N ALA A 4 -13.67 -34.25 24.10
CA ALA A 4 -12.40 -34.90 23.73
C ALA A 4 -12.40 -35.49 22.30
N MET A 5 -13.56 -35.88 21.78
CA MET A 5 -13.68 -36.37 20.39
C MET A 5 -13.67 -35.22 19.36
N SER A 6 -14.13 -34.03 19.73
CA SER A 6 -14.11 -32.84 18.85
C SER A 6 -12.69 -32.31 18.62
N SER A 7 -11.81 -32.39 19.63
CA SER A 7 -10.44 -31.91 19.49
C SER A 7 -9.51 -32.85 18.68
N THR A 8 -9.78 -34.14 18.68
CA THR A 8 -8.97 -35.12 17.92
C THR A 8 -9.33 -35.15 16.41
N VAL A 9 -10.60 -34.93 16.08
CA VAL A 9 -11.05 -34.84 14.68
C VAL A 9 -10.53 -33.55 14.02
N THR A 10 -10.52 -32.43 14.76
CA THR A 10 -9.97 -31.15 14.25
C THR A 10 -8.47 -31.19 14.05
N ALA A 11 -7.70 -31.82 14.93
CA ALA A 11 -6.24 -31.91 14.81
C ALA A 11 -5.81 -32.80 13.62
N GLY A 12 -6.48 -33.92 13.39
CA GLY A 12 -6.19 -34.80 12.25
C GLY A 12 -6.57 -34.18 10.90
N SER A 13 -7.66 -33.42 10.86
CA SER A 13 -8.08 -32.65 9.69
C SER A 13 -7.09 -31.52 9.36
N LEU A 14 -6.64 -30.79 10.38
CA LEU A 14 -5.68 -29.70 10.24
C LEU A 14 -4.32 -30.18 9.72
N LEU A 15 -3.78 -31.30 10.23
CA LEU A 15 -2.55 -31.89 9.74
C LEU A 15 -2.67 -32.35 8.30
N GLY A 16 -3.79 -32.98 7.93
CA GLY A 16 -4.06 -33.40 6.55
C GLY A 16 -4.16 -32.21 5.58
N ASP A 17 -4.75 -31.10 6.02
CA ASP A 17 -4.85 -29.88 5.22
C ASP A 17 -3.50 -29.18 5.07
N LEU A 18 -2.67 -29.16 6.10
CA LEU A 18 -1.31 -28.64 6.06
C LEU A 18 -0.41 -29.45 5.11
N GLU A 19 -0.55 -30.76 5.08
CA GLU A 19 0.18 -31.63 4.14
C GLU A 19 -0.26 -31.39 2.69
N LYS A 20 -1.55 -31.22 2.44
CA LYS A 20 -2.07 -30.86 1.11
C LYS A 20 -1.52 -29.51 0.66
N VAL A 21 -1.52 -28.52 1.50
CA VAL A 21 -0.96 -27.20 1.22
C VAL A 21 0.53 -27.30 0.91
N ALA A 22 1.30 -28.03 1.70
CA ALA A 22 2.74 -28.22 1.49
C ALA A 22 3.02 -28.91 0.14
N ARG A 23 2.18 -29.89 -0.25
CA ARG A 23 2.28 -30.56 -1.55
C ARG A 23 1.97 -29.60 -2.70
N VAL A 24 0.86 -28.86 -2.63
CA VAL A 24 0.47 -27.89 -3.66
C VAL A 24 1.52 -26.79 -3.79
N ARG A 25 2.08 -26.32 -2.67
CA ARG A 25 3.18 -25.35 -2.67
C ARG A 25 4.41 -25.87 -3.42
N ARG A 26 4.82 -27.11 -3.17
CA ARG A 26 5.94 -27.76 -3.90
C ARG A 26 5.67 -27.90 -5.39
N GLU A 27 4.47 -28.29 -5.77
CA GLU A 27 4.06 -28.38 -7.17
C GLU A 27 4.13 -27.01 -7.86
N ILE A 28 3.61 -25.96 -7.23
CA ILE A 28 3.64 -24.60 -7.76
C ILE A 28 5.08 -24.08 -7.89
N VAL A 29 5.91 -24.30 -6.88
CA VAL A 29 7.35 -23.99 -6.97
C VAL A 29 7.99 -24.68 -8.19
N GLY A 30 7.70 -25.96 -8.40
CA GLY A 30 8.18 -26.69 -9.57
C GLY A 30 7.70 -26.08 -10.90
N TYR A 31 6.46 -25.62 -10.97
CA TYR A 31 5.94 -24.92 -12.17
C TYR A 31 6.61 -23.57 -12.39
N LEU A 32 6.74 -22.75 -11.36
CA LEU A 32 7.39 -21.45 -11.45
C LEU A 32 8.86 -21.57 -11.86
N GLU A 33 9.56 -22.57 -11.35
CA GLU A 33 10.96 -22.84 -11.74
C GLU A 33 11.08 -23.23 -13.20
N ARG A 34 10.22 -24.14 -13.69
CA ARG A 34 10.20 -24.50 -15.10
C ARG A 34 9.87 -23.32 -16.00
N MET A 35 8.94 -22.45 -15.60
CA MET A 35 8.66 -21.21 -16.31
C MET A 35 9.89 -20.31 -16.34
N THR A 36 10.55 -20.13 -15.21
CA THR A 36 11.77 -19.31 -15.09
C THR A 36 12.89 -19.83 -15.98
N ASP A 37 13.16 -21.14 -15.94
CA ASP A 37 14.19 -21.78 -16.75
C ASP A 37 13.90 -21.68 -18.25
N THR A 38 12.64 -21.86 -18.63
CA THR A 38 12.19 -21.71 -20.02
C THR A 38 12.38 -20.27 -20.51
N LEU A 39 12.04 -19.29 -19.69
CA LEU A 39 12.23 -17.87 -20.03
C LEU A 39 13.70 -17.49 -20.12
N LYS A 40 14.54 -17.98 -19.22
CA LYS A 40 16.01 -17.78 -19.27
C LYS A 40 16.61 -18.36 -20.52
N GLN A 41 16.19 -19.57 -20.89
CA GLN A 41 16.64 -20.21 -22.13
C GLN A 41 16.18 -19.40 -23.35
N GLY A 42 14.93 -18.98 -23.41
CA GLY A 42 14.38 -18.17 -24.49
C GLY A 42 15.10 -16.82 -24.63
N GLU A 43 15.41 -16.14 -23.52
CA GLU A 43 16.20 -14.90 -23.53
C GLU A 43 17.64 -15.13 -24.05
N SER A 44 18.30 -16.20 -23.61
CA SER A 44 19.65 -16.54 -24.05
C SER A 44 19.69 -16.85 -25.54
N GLU A 45 18.77 -17.66 -26.05
CA GLU A 45 18.68 -18.00 -27.47
C GLU A 45 18.24 -16.78 -28.30
N GLY A 46 17.34 -15.95 -27.80
CA GLY A 46 16.90 -14.71 -28.44
C GLY A 46 18.04 -13.71 -28.63
N LYS A 47 18.87 -13.50 -27.63
CA LYS A 47 20.05 -12.60 -27.70
C LYS A 47 21.06 -13.03 -28.75
N SER A 48 21.17 -14.32 -29.01
CA SER A 48 22.12 -14.87 -30.01
C SER A 48 21.60 -14.80 -31.44
N SER A 49 20.28 -14.71 -31.68
CA SER A 49 19.70 -14.86 -33.01
C SER A 49 18.85 -13.66 -33.48
N SER A 50 18.00 -13.10 -32.62
CA SER A 50 17.01 -12.09 -33.04
C SER A 50 16.80 -10.94 -32.06
N GLY A 51 17.65 -10.83 -31.01
CA GLY A 51 17.53 -9.89 -29.92
C GLY A 51 16.72 -10.44 -28.74
N GLY A 52 16.88 -9.82 -27.57
CA GLY A 52 16.20 -10.21 -26.35
C GLY A 52 14.68 -10.17 -26.48
N LEU A 53 14.01 -11.03 -25.73
CA LEU A 53 12.55 -11.13 -25.70
C LEU A 53 11.89 -10.17 -24.73
N GLY A 54 12.69 -9.56 -23.84
CA GLY A 54 12.20 -8.58 -22.84
C GLY A 54 11.54 -9.22 -21.63
N PHE A 55 11.96 -10.42 -21.24
CA PHE A 55 11.38 -11.16 -20.12
C PHE A 55 12.18 -11.06 -18.80
N GLU A 56 13.20 -10.20 -18.73
CA GLU A 56 14.06 -10.07 -17.55
C GLU A 56 13.26 -9.80 -16.28
N ARG A 57 12.29 -8.87 -16.34
CA ARG A 57 11.43 -8.54 -15.21
C ARG A 57 10.54 -9.72 -14.80
N ASN A 58 10.00 -10.45 -15.77
CA ASN A 58 9.20 -11.65 -15.50
C ASN A 58 10.05 -12.72 -14.80
N ILE A 59 11.30 -12.89 -15.22
CA ILE A 59 12.24 -13.83 -14.60
C ILE A 59 12.55 -13.43 -13.16
N GLU A 60 12.78 -12.15 -12.90
CA GLU A 60 13.02 -11.63 -11.56
C GLU A 60 11.82 -11.85 -10.64
N ASP A 61 10.61 -11.51 -11.09
CA ASP A 61 9.37 -11.68 -10.32
C ASP A 61 9.09 -13.17 -10.02
N LEU A 62 9.27 -14.05 -11.00
CA LEU A 62 9.11 -15.50 -10.80
C LEU A 62 10.16 -16.07 -9.85
N THR A 63 11.41 -15.62 -9.96
CA THR A 63 12.50 -16.04 -9.08
C THR A 63 12.23 -15.65 -7.64
N LEU A 64 11.80 -14.41 -7.41
CA LEU A 64 11.46 -13.91 -6.08
C LEU A 64 10.26 -14.67 -5.49
N ALA A 65 9.21 -14.88 -6.26
CA ALA A 65 8.04 -15.66 -5.84
C ALA A 65 8.41 -17.10 -5.47
N THR A 66 9.27 -17.73 -6.25
CA THR A 66 9.79 -19.08 -5.98
C THR A 66 10.59 -19.15 -4.68
N GLN A 67 11.48 -18.18 -4.46
CA GLN A 67 12.26 -18.10 -3.22
C GLN A 67 11.38 -17.91 -2.01
N ASN A 68 10.40 -17.02 -2.09
CA ASN A 68 9.46 -16.75 -0.99
C ASN A 68 8.63 -18.00 -0.63
N LEU A 69 8.16 -18.74 -1.63
CA LEU A 69 7.44 -19.99 -1.41
C LEU A 69 8.32 -21.10 -0.81
N ARG A 70 9.57 -21.22 -1.27
CA ARG A 70 10.52 -22.22 -0.74
C ARG A 70 10.94 -21.94 0.68
N GLN A 71 11.23 -20.69 0.98
CA GLN A 71 11.66 -20.25 2.32
C GLN A 71 10.49 -20.20 3.29
N GLY A 72 9.25 -20.29 2.81
CA GLY A 72 8.06 -20.14 3.60
C GLY A 72 7.94 -18.74 4.22
N VAL A 73 8.46 -17.72 3.55
CA VAL A 73 8.38 -16.33 3.98
C VAL A 73 7.02 -15.76 3.65
N PHE A 74 6.36 -15.20 4.66
CA PHE A 74 5.10 -14.50 4.52
C PHE A 74 5.26 -13.06 5.03
N ARG A 75 5.03 -12.07 4.17
CA ARG A 75 5.25 -10.66 4.50
C ARG A 75 3.96 -9.94 4.78
N LEU A 76 3.92 -9.36 5.98
CA LEU A 76 2.91 -8.40 6.40
C LEU A 76 3.49 -6.99 6.25
N LEU A 77 2.86 -6.17 5.42
CA LEU A 77 3.25 -4.78 5.27
C LEU A 77 2.41 -3.91 6.18
N VAL A 78 3.05 -3.12 7.03
CA VAL A 78 2.38 -2.15 7.90
C VAL A 78 2.35 -0.81 7.18
N LEU A 79 1.17 -0.34 6.88
CA LEU A 79 0.91 0.94 6.24
C LEU A 79 0.09 1.83 7.18
N GLY A 80 0.21 3.10 6.98
CA GLY A 80 -0.56 4.11 7.70
C GLY A 80 0.11 5.45 7.54
N ASP A 81 -0.69 6.49 7.67
CA ASP A 81 -0.20 7.86 7.67
C ASP A 81 0.65 8.12 8.91
N MET A 82 1.34 9.25 8.90
CA MET A 82 2.15 9.68 10.05
C MET A 82 1.30 9.83 11.31
N LYS A 83 1.93 9.58 12.46
CA LYS A 83 1.31 9.75 13.78
C LYS A 83 0.06 8.90 14.01
N ARG A 84 -0.10 7.81 13.26
CA ARG A 84 -1.18 6.84 13.50
C ARG A 84 -0.83 5.81 14.57
N GLY A 85 0.42 5.80 15.02
CA GLY A 85 0.91 4.91 16.07
C GLY A 85 1.38 3.56 15.55
N LYS A 86 1.90 3.47 14.32
CA LYS A 86 2.47 2.23 13.74
C LYS A 86 3.56 1.64 14.63
N SER A 87 4.56 2.45 15.01
CA SER A 87 5.66 1.99 15.86
C SER A 87 5.18 1.59 17.26
N THR A 88 4.22 2.31 17.83
CA THR A 88 3.60 1.93 19.12
C THR A 88 2.86 0.61 19.03
N LEU A 89 2.13 0.39 17.94
CA LEU A 89 1.43 -0.87 17.67
C LEU A 89 2.43 -2.03 17.57
N LEU A 90 3.51 -1.87 16.82
CA LEU A 90 4.54 -2.88 16.68
C LEU A 90 5.27 -3.12 18.00
N ASN A 91 5.60 -2.09 18.75
CA ASN A 91 6.16 -2.21 20.09
C ASN A 91 5.20 -2.94 21.05
N ALA A 92 3.89 -2.70 20.95
CA ALA A 92 2.90 -3.42 21.73
C ALA A 92 2.84 -4.91 21.35
N LEU A 93 2.97 -5.25 20.08
CA LEU A 93 3.06 -6.63 19.61
C LEU A 93 4.34 -7.32 20.10
N LEU A 94 5.47 -6.62 20.07
CA LEU A 94 6.75 -7.12 20.60
C LEU A 94 6.76 -7.22 22.13
N GLY A 95 6.01 -6.37 22.80
CA GLY A 95 6.01 -6.26 24.27
C GLY A 95 7.17 -5.44 24.84
N GLU A 96 7.89 -4.74 24.00
CA GLU A 96 9.02 -3.88 24.36
C GLU A 96 8.99 -2.58 23.55
N ASN A 97 9.55 -1.53 24.09
CA ASN A 97 9.67 -0.23 23.41
C ASN A 97 10.97 -0.16 22.59
N LEU A 98 11.02 -0.93 21.51
CA LEU A 98 12.23 -1.12 20.68
C LEU A 98 12.32 -0.19 19.50
N LEU A 99 11.21 -0.01 18.80
CA LEU A 99 11.16 0.77 17.57
C LEU A 99 11.03 2.25 17.93
N PRO A 100 11.79 3.13 17.23
CA PRO A 100 11.65 4.58 17.44
C PRO A 100 10.24 5.03 17.10
N SER A 101 9.77 6.03 17.85
CA SER A 101 8.42 6.57 17.66
C SER A 101 8.29 7.29 16.31
N ASP A 102 7.15 7.15 15.68
CA ASP A 102 6.73 7.68 14.37
C ASP A 102 6.56 9.22 14.36
N VAL A 103 7.43 9.95 15.01
CA VAL A 103 7.21 11.39 15.22
C VAL A 103 7.56 12.21 13.98
N ASN A 104 8.44 11.71 13.11
CA ASN A 104 8.87 12.47 11.95
C ASN A 104 9.26 11.56 10.77
N PRO A 105 8.72 11.79 9.56
CA PRO A 105 8.99 10.94 8.40
C PRO A 105 10.44 10.97 7.93
N CYS A 106 11.14 12.07 8.17
CA CYS A 106 12.54 12.19 7.81
C CYS A 106 13.46 11.23 8.55
N THR A 107 12.98 10.67 9.68
CA THR A 107 13.75 9.81 10.58
C THR A 107 13.41 8.33 10.46
N ALA A 108 12.38 7.99 9.68
CA ALA A 108 11.94 6.61 9.55
C ALA A 108 12.91 5.80 8.69
N VAL A 109 13.53 4.81 9.31
CA VAL A 109 14.26 3.77 8.60
C VAL A 109 13.28 2.64 8.31
N LEU A 110 13.25 2.17 7.06
CA LEU A 110 12.47 0.99 6.72
C LEU A 110 12.94 -0.18 7.58
N THR A 111 12.02 -0.78 8.31
CA THR A 111 12.33 -1.81 9.29
C THR A 111 11.60 -3.10 8.99
N VAL A 112 12.35 -4.20 8.91
CA VAL A 112 11.82 -5.56 8.75
C VAL A 112 11.95 -6.30 10.08
N LEU A 113 10.82 -6.72 10.64
CA LEU A 113 10.76 -7.57 11.82
C LEU A 113 10.76 -9.03 11.40
N ARG A 114 11.71 -9.81 11.91
CA ARG A 114 11.90 -11.22 11.60
C ARG A 114 12.12 -12.02 12.87
N TYR A 115 11.80 -13.32 12.83
CA TYR A 115 12.15 -14.20 13.95
C TYR A 115 13.66 -14.35 14.09
N GLY A 116 14.13 -14.28 15.31
CA GLY A 116 15.48 -14.64 15.72
C GLY A 116 15.49 -15.09 17.17
N ALA A 117 16.29 -16.12 17.48
CA ALA A 117 16.42 -16.61 18.85
C ALA A 117 17.04 -15.55 19.78
N GLU A 118 17.86 -14.69 19.22
CA GLU A 118 18.49 -13.57 19.92
C GLU A 118 17.98 -12.24 19.39
N LYS A 119 17.86 -11.27 20.30
CA LYS A 119 17.46 -9.90 19.98
C LYS A 119 18.65 -9.17 19.36
N LYS A 120 18.56 -8.83 18.08
CA LYS A 120 19.60 -8.05 17.38
C LYS A 120 19.02 -7.22 16.23
N VAL A 121 19.76 -6.19 15.85
CA VAL A 121 19.45 -5.36 14.69
C VAL A 121 20.62 -5.42 13.72
N THR A 122 20.31 -5.60 12.45
CA THR A 122 21.28 -5.49 11.35
C THR A 122 20.84 -4.35 10.43
N VAL A 123 21.68 -3.36 10.25
CA VAL A 123 21.44 -2.24 9.36
C VAL A 123 22.13 -2.50 8.04
N TYR A 124 21.37 -2.47 6.96
CA TYR A 124 21.85 -2.62 5.58
C TYR A 124 21.95 -1.24 4.92
N PHE A 125 23.05 -1.05 4.21
CA PHE A 125 23.36 0.22 3.56
C PHE A 125 23.22 0.11 2.04
N LYS A 126 22.97 1.23 1.41
CA LYS A 126 23.04 1.39 -0.04
C LYS A 126 24.50 1.25 -0.50
N ASP A 127 24.68 1.04 -1.80
CA ASP A 127 26.01 1.02 -2.45
C ASP A 127 26.98 -0.08 -1.96
N GLY A 128 26.46 -1.21 -1.48
CA GLY A 128 27.24 -2.40 -1.15
C GLY A 128 28.13 -2.26 0.08
N LYS A 129 27.92 -1.27 0.94
CA LYS A 129 28.56 -1.21 2.24
C LYS A 129 28.21 -2.43 3.08
N SER A 130 29.16 -2.92 3.87
CA SER A 130 28.95 -4.07 4.75
C SER A 130 27.87 -3.79 5.80
N PRO A 131 26.95 -4.72 6.04
CA PRO A 131 25.92 -4.55 7.06
C PRO A 131 26.53 -4.41 8.47
N HIS A 132 25.92 -3.57 9.30
CA HIS A 132 26.30 -3.41 10.69
C HIS A 132 25.33 -4.14 11.61
N ARG A 133 25.85 -5.05 12.42
CA ARG A 133 25.10 -5.69 13.51
C ARG A 133 25.26 -4.88 14.79
N MET A 134 24.15 -4.68 15.49
CA MET A 134 24.14 -3.95 16.76
C MET A 134 23.01 -4.46 17.66
N ASP A 135 23.09 -4.09 18.94
CA ASP A 135 21.99 -4.29 19.86
C ASP A 135 20.91 -3.19 19.71
N PHE A 136 19.76 -3.38 20.32
CA PHE A 136 18.65 -2.42 20.22
C PHE A 136 18.98 -1.05 20.82
N LYS A 137 19.75 -1.03 21.91
CA LYS A 137 20.14 0.22 22.56
C LYS A 137 21.00 1.06 21.63
N THR A 138 21.97 0.45 20.99
CA THR A 138 22.84 1.10 20.00
C THR A 138 22.04 1.57 18.79
N PHE A 139 21.14 0.73 18.28
CA PHE A 139 20.25 1.08 17.17
C PHE A 139 19.40 2.32 17.50
N LYS A 140 18.75 2.31 18.66
CA LYS A 140 17.92 3.43 19.12
C LYS A 140 18.74 4.71 19.29
N GLN A 141 19.95 4.62 19.80
CA GLN A 141 20.85 5.77 19.98
C GLN A 141 21.34 6.34 18.65
N GLN A 142 21.72 5.50 17.70
CA GLN A 142 22.30 5.93 16.43
C GLN A 142 21.27 6.38 15.40
N TYR A 143 20.05 5.81 15.44
CA TYR A 143 19.00 6.02 14.45
C TYR A 143 17.78 6.75 15.00
N THR A 144 17.92 7.42 16.14
CA THR A 144 16.96 8.40 16.66
C THR A 144 17.58 9.78 16.56
N ILE A 145 16.84 10.72 16.04
CA ILE A 145 17.28 12.12 15.86
C ILE A 145 16.57 13.01 16.87
N ASP A 146 17.28 14.05 17.28
CA ASP A 146 16.70 15.14 18.08
C ASP A 146 15.51 15.77 17.33
N PRO A 147 14.40 16.09 18.02
CA PRO A 147 13.23 16.70 17.38
C PRO A 147 13.51 18.01 16.62
N GLU A 148 14.49 18.82 17.08
CA GLU A 148 14.87 20.05 16.40
C GLU A 148 15.63 19.77 15.10
N GLU A 149 16.56 18.81 15.14
CA GLU A 149 17.29 18.35 13.94
C GLU A 149 16.32 17.72 12.92
N ALA A 150 15.36 16.92 13.39
CA ALA A 150 14.33 16.33 12.56
C ALA A 150 13.49 17.40 11.85
N LYS A 151 13.13 18.47 12.54
CA LYS A 151 12.39 19.59 11.97
C LYS A 151 13.20 20.33 10.90
N GLN A 152 14.49 20.54 11.14
CA GLN A 152 15.38 21.18 10.16
C GLN A 152 15.53 20.32 8.88
N LEU A 153 15.64 19.00 9.03
CA LEU A 153 15.70 18.08 7.90
C LEU A 153 14.40 18.08 7.10
N GLU A 154 13.25 18.15 7.78
CA GLU A 154 11.94 18.25 7.13
C GLU A 154 11.81 19.55 6.33
N GLU A 155 12.19 20.70 6.92
CA GLU A 155 12.21 22.00 6.24
C GLU A 155 13.12 21.99 5.01
N GLN A 156 14.24 21.28 5.07
CA GLN A 156 15.19 21.13 3.96
C GLN A 156 14.83 20.01 2.98
N LYS A 157 13.74 19.26 3.23
CA LYS A 157 13.33 18.06 2.47
C LYS A 157 14.44 17.02 2.35
N LYS A 158 15.24 16.87 3.39
CA LYS A 158 16.33 15.90 3.47
C LYS A 158 15.93 14.69 4.30
N ILE A 159 16.49 13.54 3.95
CA ILE A 159 16.33 12.27 4.68
C ILE A 159 17.44 12.18 5.73
N ALA A 160 17.10 11.75 6.94
CA ALA A 160 18.05 11.66 8.05
C ALA A 160 19.20 10.68 7.84
N PHE A 161 18.88 9.53 7.23
CA PHE A 161 19.82 8.45 7.02
C PHE A 161 19.85 8.03 5.54
N PRO A 162 20.42 8.87 4.67
CA PRO A 162 20.35 8.65 3.22
C PRO A 162 21.11 7.41 2.76
N ASP A 163 22.13 6.98 3.53
CA ASP A 163 22.95 5.80 3.22
C ASP A 163 22.31 4.48 3.67
N VAL A 164 21.27 4.54 4.51
CA VAL A 164 20.59 3.35 5.01
C VAL A 164 19.53 2.89 4.01
N GLU A 165 19.57 1.61 3.67
CA GLU A 165 18.57 0.99 2.83
C GLU A 165 17.41 0.47 3.69
N TYR A 166 17.68 -0.39 4.65
CA TYR A 166 16.72 -0.90 5.62
C TYR A 166 17.40 -1.48 6.85
N ALA A 167 16.65 -1.69 7.90
CA ALA A 167 17.10 -2.40 9.11
C ALA A 167 16.29 -3.70 9.29
N VAL A 168 16.96 -4.75 9.69
CA VAL A 168 16.33 -6.02 10.07
C VAL A 168 16.42 -6.18 11.57
N VAL A 169 15.25 -6.26 12.20
CA VAL A 169 15.10 -6.53 13.63
C VAL A 169 14.76 -7.99 13.82
N GLU A 170 15.66 -8.73 14.45
CA GLU A 170 15.42 -10.12 14.84
C GLU A 170 14.96 -10.18 16.30
N TYR A 171 13.83 -10.84 16.52
CA TYR A 171 13.18 -10.91 17.82
C TYR A 171 12.51 -12.28 18.03
N PRO A 172 12.60 -12.88 19.24
CA PRO A 172 11.98 -14.17 19.53
C PRO A 172 10.48 -14.05 19.79
N LEU A 173 9.72 -13.48 18.84
CA LEU A 173 8.27 -13.38 18.90
C LEU A 173 7.65 -14.63 18.25
N PRO A 174 6.81 -15.40 18.98
CA PRO A 174 6.18 -16.60 18.43
C PRO A 174 5.42 -16.38 17.12
N LEU A 175 4.81 -15.21 16.95
CA LEU A 175 4.12 -14.82 15.72
C LEU A 175 5.03 -14.87 14.49
N LEU A 176 6.31 -14.55 14.65
CA LEU A 176 7.29 -14.48 13.56
C LEU A 176 7.98 -15.83 13.28
N GLU A 177 7.83 -16.82 14.16
CA GLU A 177 8.60 -18.09 14.14
C GLU A 177 8.42 -18.90 12.86
N LYS A 178 7.24 -18.81 12.24
CA LYS A 178 6.90 -19.58 11.02
C LYS A 178 7.19 -18.86 9.71
N GLY A 179 8.24 -18.08 9.66
CA GLY A 179 8.64 -17.35 8.46
C GLY A 179 7.81 -16.10 8.18
N ILE A 180 7.18 -15.52 9.19
CA ILE A 180 6.43 -14.28 9.06
C ILE A 180 7.38 -13.11 9.25
N GLU A 181 7.37 -12.21 8.29
CA GLU A 181 8.08 -10.95 8.34
C GLU A 181 7.08 -9.80 8.40
N ILE A 182 7.31 -8.86 9.29
CA ILE A 182 6.53 -7.62 9.35
C ILE A 182 7.42 -6.49 8.84
N VAL A 183 6.97 -5.83 7.78
CA VAL A 183 7.68 -4.70 7.18
C VAL A 183 7.00 -3.41 7.62
N ASP A 184 7.69 -2.62 8.42
CA ASP A 184 7.25 -1.29 8.81
C ASP A 184 7.71 -0.27 7.77
N SER A 185 6.74 0.29 7.04
CA SER A 185 7.01 1.29 6.02
C SER A 185 7.00 2.71 6.60
N PRO A 186 7.75 3.65 6.02
CA PRO A 186 7.57 5.08 6.30
C PRO A 186 6.12 5.55 6.05
N GLY A 187 5.72 6.63 6.68
CA GLY A 187 4.35 7.17 6.55
C GLY A 187 3.95 7.52 5.11
N LEU A 188 2.66 7.46 4.82
CA LEU A 188 2.08 7.54 3.46
C LEU A 188 2.14 8.92 2.80
N ASN A 189 2.39 9.99 3.55
CA ASN A 189 2.22 11.37 3.08
C ASN A 189 3.45 12.02 2.47
N ASP A 190 4.48 11.24 2.17
CA ASP A 190 5.72 11.81 1.71
C ASP A 190 6.03 11.51 0.26
N THR A 191 6.52 12.52 -0.40
CA THR A 191 7.12 12.59 -1.73
C THR A 191 6.98 11.36 -2.65
N GLU A 192 6.88 11.58 -3.94
CA GLU A 192 6.81 10.53 -4.99
C GLU A 192 7.84 9.42 -4.80
N ALA A 193 9.05 9.74 -4.36
CA ALA A 193 10.12 8.77 -4.12
C ALA A 193 9.78 7.75 -3.02
N ARG A 194 9.05 8.14 -1.97
CA ARG A 194 8.59 7.22 -0.92
C ARG A 194 7.39 6.39 -1.33
N ASN A 195 6.54 6.95 -2.18
CA ASN A 195 5.43 6.19 -2.76
C ASN A 195 5.94 5.06 -3.67
N GLU A 196 7.02 5.28 -4.42
CA GLU A 196 7.66 4.23 -5.22
C GLU A 196 8.25 3.11 -4.35
N ILE A 197 8.90 3.45 -3.24
CA ILE A 197 9.41 2.47 -2.29
C ILE A 197 8.25 1.66 -1.70
N SER A 198 7.16 2.32 -1.28
CA SER A 198 5.97 1.65 -0.76
C SER A 198 5.33 0.73 -1.80
N LEU A 199 5.27 1.12 -3.06
CA LEU A 199 4.74 0.30 -4.16
C LEU A 199 5.53 -0.99 -4.36
N ASN A 200 6.86 -0.95 -4.28
CA ASN A 200 7.69 -2.15 -4.39
C ASN A 200 7.38 -3.14 -3.26
N TYR A 201 7.09 -2.65 -2.04
CA TYR A 201 6.71 -3.49 -0.92
C TYR A 201 5.29 -4.02 -1.03
N ILE A 202 4.33 -3.23 -1.53
CA ILE A 202 2.96 -3.69 -1.81
C ILE A 202 2.97 -4.84 -2.80
N ASN A 203 3.76 -4.75 -3.86
CA ASN A 203 3.86 -5.81 -4.87
C ASN A 203 4.47 -7.10 -4.31
N ASN A 204 5.26 -7.02 -3.25
CA ASN A 204 5.97 -8.14 -2.65
C ASN A 204 5.41 -8.57 -1.29
N CYS A 205 4.34 -7.96 -0.79
CA CYS A 205 3.68 -8.38 0.44
C CYS A 205 2.52 -9.34 0.15
N HIS A 206 2.14 -10.11 1.18
CA HIS A 206 1.05 -11.08 1.11
C HIS A 206 -0.22 -10.57 1.80
N ALA A 207 -0.06 -9.71 2.79
CA ALA A 207 -1.14 -9.04 3.50
C ALA A 207 -0.69 -7.69 4.05
N ILE A 208 -1.64 -6.85 4.35
CA ILE A 208 -1.42 -5.48 4.82
C ILE A 208 -2.09 -5.28 6.18
N LEU A 209 -1.34 -4.66 7.09
CA LEU A 209 -1.87 -4.07 8.32
C LEU A 209 -1.98 -2.56 8.10
N PHE A 210 -3.17 -2.07 7.87
CA PHE A 210 -3.42 -0.66 7.60
C PHE A 210 -3.85 0.05 8.88
N VAL A 211 -2.99 0.93 9.40
CA VAL A 211 -3.19 1.60 10.68
C VAL A 211 -3.88 2.94 10.47
N LEU A 212 -5.04 3.09 11.06
CA LEU A 212 -5.86 4.29 11.08
C LEU A 212 -5.90 4.87 12.50
N ARG A 213 -6.43 6.06 12.67
CA ARG A 213 -6.62 6.68 13.98
C ARG A 213 -8.08 7.07 14.20
N ALA A 214 -8.60 6.75 15.38
CA ALA A 214 -10.00 7.01 15.74
C ALA A 214 -10.37 8.50 15.66
N SER A 215 -9.48 9.40 16.08
CA SER A 215 -9.71 10.86 16.09
C SER A 215 -9.69 11.51 14.70
N GLN A 216 -9.21 10.81 13.68
CA GLN A 216 -9.13 11.28 12.28
C GLN A 216 -9.62 10.19 11.34
N PRO A 217 -10.92 9.91 11.31
CA PRO A 217 -11.44 8.76 10.60
C PRO A 217 -11.30 8.90 9.09
N CYS A 218 -10.50 8.05 8.50
CA CYS A 218 -10.31 7.92 7.06
C CYS A 218 -10.02 9.25 6.36
N THR A 219 -8.85 9.80 6.61
CA THR A 219 -8.40 11.03 5.94
C THR A 219 -8.42 10.88 4.42
N LEU A 220 -8.45 11.99 3.70
CA LEU A 220 -8.41 11.96 2.25
C LEU A 220 -7.16 11.27 1.71
N ALA A 221 -6.01 11.48 2.35
CA ALA A 221 -4.76 10.81 1.99
C ALA A 221 -4.86 9.29 2.14
N GLU A 222 -5.44 8.81 3.24
CA GLU A 222 -5.69 7.38 3.48
C GLU A 222 -6.66 6.79 2.45
N ARG A 223 -7.76 7.47 2.16
CA ARG A 223 -8.73 7.04 1.14
C ARG A 223 -8.13 6.97 -0.25
N ARG A 224 -7.35 7.97 -0.63
CA ARG A 224 -6.62 7.97 -1.91
C ARG A 224 -5.62 6.84 -2.01
N TYR A 225 -4.91 6.57 -0.93
CA TYR A 225 -3.96 5.49 -0.90
C TYR A 225 -4.63 4.13 -1.09
N LEU A 226 -5.74 3.89 -0.40
CA LEU A 226 -6.54 2.67 -0.56
C LEU A 226 -7.05 2.52 -1.98
N GLU A 227 -7.60 3.59 -2.56
CA GLU A 227 -8.15 3.55 -3.91
C GLU A 227 -7.07 3.35 -4.98
N ASN A 228 -5.93 4.04 -4.86
CA ASN A 228 -4.90 4.04 -5.90
C ASN A 228 -3.95 2.85 -5.80
N TYR A 229 -3.67 2.33 -4.61
CA TYR A 229 -2.63 1.34 -4.40
C TYR A 229 -3.12 -0.01 -3.88
N ILE A 230 -4.28 -0.08 -3.27
CA ILE A 230 -4.80 -1.30 -2.64
C ILE A 230 -5.97 -1.90 -3.42
N LYS A 231 -6.85 -1.05 -3.93
CA LYS A 231 -8.05 -1.48 -4.65
C LYS A 231 -7.69 -2.32 -5.88
N GLY A 232 -8.36 -3.46 -6.04
CA GLY A 232 -8.18 -4.34 -7.19
C GLY A 232 -6.97 -5.25 -7.16
N ARG A 233 -6.15 -5.24 -6.09
CA ARG A 233 -4.95 -6.09 -6.00
C ARG A 233 -5.19 -7.45 -5.32
N SER A 234 -6.41 -7.72 -4.89
CA SER A 234 -6.77 -8.98 -4.17
C SER A 234 -5.90 -9.24 -2.93
N LEU A 235 -5.40 -8.19 -2.29
CA LEU A 235 -4.62 -8.26 -1.06
C LEU A 235 -5.54 -8.35 0.15
N THR A 236 -5.18 -9.19 1.10
CA THR A 236 -5.82 -9.20 2.43
C THR A 236 -5.36 -7.99 3.22
N VAL A 237 -6.31 -7.19 3.67
CA VAL A 237 -6.05 -5.99 4.48
C VAL A 237 -6.75 -6.12 5.84
N PHE A 238 -5.96 -5.96 6.90
CA PHE A 238 -6.47 -5.73 8.25
C PHE A 238 -6.45 -4.24 8.53
N PHE A 239 -7.58 -3.69 8.89
CA PHE A 239 -7.69 -2.28 9.27
C PHE A 239 -7.64 -2.17 10.79
N LEU A 240 -6.64 -1.47 11.29
CA LEU A 240 -6.38 -1.30 12.71
C LEU A 240 -6.66 0.16 13.09
N ILE A 241 -7.80 0.39 13.71
CA ILE A 241 -8.22 1.72 14.17
C ILE A 241 -7.60 1.95 15.53
N ASN A 242 -6.46 2.60 15.55
CA ASN A 242 -5.69 2.84 16.76
C ASN A 242 -6.19 4.06 17.54
N ALA A 243 -5.73 4.18 18.77
CA ALA A 243 -6.12 5.24 19.69
C ALA A 243 -7.64 5.32 19.93
N TRP A 244 -8.31 4.17 19.98
CA TRP A 244 -9.74 4.08 20.24
C TRP A 244 -10.12 4.63 21.62
N ASP A 245 -9.23 4.54 22.59
CA ASP A 245 -9.35 5.13 23.93
C ASP A 245 -9.52 6.66 23.89
N GLU A 246 -8.98 7.35 22.89
CA GLU A 246 -9.14 8.80 22.72
C GLU A 246 -10.60 9.23 22.47
N VAL A 247 -11.47 8.31 22.04
CA VAL A 247 -12.89 8.60 21.87
C VAL A 247 -13.52 8.98 23.21
N ARG A 248 -13.20 8.24 24.27
CA ARG A 248 -13.63 8.57 25.64
C ARG A 248 -13.04 9.90 26.11
N ASP A 249 -11.76 10.10 25.87
CA ASP A 249 -11.06 11.30 26.32
C ASP A 249 -11.55 12.57 25.60
N SER A 250 -12.21 12.42 24.46
CA SER A 250 -12.82 13.53 23.70
C SER A 250 -14.19 13.96 24.21
N LEU A 251 -14.82 13.20 25.10
CA LEU A 251 -16.12 13.51 25.65
C LEU A 251 -16.03 14.60 26.72
N ILE A 252 -17.10 15.38 26.87
CA ILE A 252 -17.22 16.39 27.94
C ILE A 252 -17.21 15.70 29.30
N ASP A 253 -17.96 14.62 29.45
CA ASP A 253 -17.93 13.75 30.60
C ASP A 253 -17.45 12.35 30.20
N PRO A 254 -16.18 12.01 30.46
CA PRO A 254 -15.62 10.68 30.13
C PRO A 254 -16.32 9.50 30.81
N ASP A 255 -17.09 9.77 31.87
CA ASP A 255 -17.85 8.75 32.62
C ASP A 255 -19.28 8.58 32.09
N ASP A 256 -19.75 9.43 31.19
CA ASP A 256 -21.04 9.26 30.53
C ASP A 256 -21.01 8.11 29.52
N THR A 257 -21.48 6.96 29.97
CA THR A 257 -21.48 5.73 29.13
C THR A 257 -22.40 5.84 27.92
N LYS A 258 -23.47 6.62 28.00
CA LYS A 258 -24.41 6.79 26.88
C LYS A 258 -23.80 7.69 25.80
N GLU A 259 -23.20 8.81 26.19
CA GLU A 259 -22.49 9.70 25.27
C GLU A 259 -21.36 8.94 24.57
N LEU A 260 -20.61 8.12 25.31
CA LEU A 260 -19.56 7.29 24.76
C LEU A 260 -20.10 6.29 23.72
N GLN A 261 -21.16 5.58 24.03
CA GLN A 261 -21.78 4.62 23.11
C GLN A 261 -22.26 5.31 21.82
N ASP A 262 -22.89 6.46 21.94
CA ASP A 262 -23.35 7.23 20.78
C ASP A 262 -22.18 7.73 19.93
N ALA A 263 -21.10 8.21 20.54
CA ALA A 263 -19.90 8.66 19.87
C ALA A 263 -19.20 7.50 19.13
N GLU A 264 -19.01 6.39 19.81
CA GLU A 264 -18.42 5.18 19.21
C GLU A 264 -19.29 4.64 18.06
N TRP A 265 -20.59 4.62 18.22
CA TRP A 265 -21.50 4.16 17.17
C TRP A 265 -21.39 5.01 15.91
N LYS A 266 -21.41 6.34 16.05
CA LYS A 266 -21.24 7.27 14.93
C LYS A 266 -19.90 7.07 14.23
N LEU A 267 -18.85 6.90 15.01
CA LEU A 267 -17.51 6.70 14.49
C LEU A 267 -17.39 5.37 13.73
N ARG A 268 -17.97 4.30 14.24
CA ARG A 268 -18.05 3.00 13.56
C ARG A 268 -18.77 3.09 12.23
N GLN A 269 -19.85 3.87 12.13
CA GLN A 269 -20.55 4.10 10.87
C GLN A 269 -19.64 4.79 9.83
N VAL A 270 -18.85 5.77 10.25
CA VAL A 270 -17.90 6.46 9.37
C VAL A 270 -16.85 5.49 8.84
N PHE A 271 -16.23 4.70 9.69
CA PHE A 271 -15.26 3.70 9.27
C PHE A 271 -15.86 2.64 8.35
N GLN A 272 -17.03 2.12 8.71
CA GLN A 272 -17.70 1.10 7.89
C GLN A 272 -18.03 1.60 6.49
N SER A 273 -18.53 2.82 6.36
CA SER A 273 -18.84 3.39 5.04
C SER A 273 -17.60 3.60 4.15
N ASN A 274 -16.43 3.80 4.75
CA ASN A 274 -15.19 4.01 4.01
C ASN A 274 -14.39 2.72 3.75
N LEU A 275 -14.53 1.71 4.62
CA LEU A 275 -13.69 0.52 4.59
C LEU A 275 -14.41 -0.74 4.10
N ALA A 276 -15.74 -0.76 4.07
CA ALA A 276 -16.52 -1.96 3.75
C ALA A 276 -16.20 -2.54 2.36
N GLU A 277 -15.93 -1.69 1.38
CA GLU A 277 -15.59 -2.14 0.02
C GLU A 277 -14.27 -2.93 -0.05
N TYR A 278 -13.34 -2.70 0.88
CA TYR A 278 -12.06 -3.39 0.97
C TYR A 278 -12.12 -4.68 1.80
N CYS A 279 -13.26 -4.97 2.39
CA CYS A 279 -13.52 -6.15 3.21
C CYS A 279 -14.47 -7.14 2.54
N GLN A 280 -14.51 -7.15 1.22
CA GLN A 280 -15.29 -8.09 0.42
C GLN A 280 -14.38 -9.17 -0.15
N VAL A 281 -14.70 -10.43 0.12
CA VAL A 281 -13.97 -11.59 -0.43
C VAL A 281 -14.99 -12.55 -1.04
N ASP A 282 -14.87 -12.81 -2.33
CA ASP A 282 -15.76 -13.70 -3.09
C ASP A 282 -17.26 -13.38 -2.88
N GLY A 283 -17.60 -12.08 -2.79
CA GLY A 283 -18.96 -11.59 -2.55
C GLY A 283 -19.44 -11.69 -1.10
N HIS A 284 -18.60 -12.11 -0.17
CA HIS A 284 -18.88 -12.15 1.26
C HIS A 284 -18.29 -10.94 1.98
N ASP A 285 -19.09 -10.33 2.85
CA ASP A 285 -18.65 -9.28 3.74
C ASP A 285 -17.91 -9.87 4.94
N ILE A 286 -16.62 -9.56 5.06
CA ILE A 286 -15.78 -9.98 6.18
C ILE A 286 -15.28 -8.79 7.01
N TYR A 287 -16.02 -7.70 7.03
CA TYR A 287 -15.66 -6.48 7.75
C TYR A 287 -15.30 -6.74 9.22
N GLU A 288 -16.15 -7.49 9.94
CA GLU A 288 -15.95 -7.81 11.36
C GLU A 288 -14.67 -8.66 11.61
N GLU A 289 -14.20 -9.37 10.61
CA GLU A 289 -13.00 -10.21 10.70
C GLU A 289 -11.71 -9.45 10.31
N ARG A 290 -11.83 -8.25 9.78
CA ARG A 290 -10.72 -7.46 9.23
C ARG A 290 -10.54 -6.09 9.87
N VAL A 291 -11.50 -5.59 10.62
CA VAL A 291 -11.46 -4.25 11.23
C VAL A 291 -11.46 -4.37 12.74
N PHE A 292 -10.44 -3.80 13.37
CA PHE A 292 -10.21 -3.88 14.82
C PHE A 292 -9.97 -2.49 15.42
N GLU A 293 -10.61 -2.25 16.54
CA GLU A 293 -10.46 -1.04 17.36
C GLU A 293 -9.40 -1.32 18.43
N LEU A 294 -8.30 -0.57 18.41
CA LEU A 294 -7.13 -0.82 19.24
C LEU A 294 -6.73 0.40 20.08
N SER A 295 -6.15 0.12 21.23
CA SER A 295 -5.41 1.07 22.06
C SER A 295 -3.96 0.59 22.24
N SER A 296 -3.11 0.90 21.28
CA SER A 296 -1.73 0.42 21.25
C SER A 296 -0.90 0.95 22.41
N ILE A 297 -1.09 2.21 22.78
CA ILE A 297 -0.33 2.82 23.90
C ILE A 297 -0.67 2.15 25.23
N ASN A 298 -1.95 1.86 25.48
CA ASN A 298 -2.37 1.18 26.70
C ASN A 298 -1.89 -0.28 26.72
N ALA A 299 -1.96 -0.96 25.59
CA ALA A 299 -1.44 -2.32 25.45
C ALA A 299 0.07 -2.37 25.75
N LEU A 300 0.85 -1.45 25.17
CA LEU A 300 2.27 -1.37 25.41
C LEU A 300 2.59 -1.08 26.89
N ARG A 301 1.96 -0.07 27.47
CA ARG A 301 2.13 0.29 28.88
C ARG A 301 1.83 -0.88 29.81
N ARG A 302 0.78 -1.62 29.55
CA ARG A 302 0.39 -2.79 30.35
C ARG A 302 1.39 -3.93 30.21
N ARG A 303 1.87 -4.22 28.99
CA ARG A 303 2.89 -5.25 28.75
C ARG A 303 4.24 -4.92 29.34
N LEU A 304 4.64 -3.64 29.33
CA LEU A 304 5.87 -3.21 29.99
C LEU A 304 5.84 -3.39 31.50
N LYS A 305 4.66 -3.28 32.12
CA LYS A 305 4.48 -3.52 33.57
C LYS A 305 4.34 -5.01 33.90
N ASN A 306 3.61 -5.73 33.08
CA ASN A 306 3.36 -7.16 33.22
C ASN A 306 3.37 -7.85 31.87
N PRO A 307 4.45 -8.55 31.50
CA PRO A 307 4.55 -9.26 30.21
C PRO A 307 3.44 -10.28 29.95
N GLU A 308 2.84 -10.83 31.02
CA GLU A 308 1.76 -11.81 30.96
C GLU A 308 0.35 -11.18 31.01
N ASP A 309 0.26 -9.87 30.85
CA ASP A 309 -1.04 -9.19 30.84
C ASP A 309 -1.93 -9.69 29.68
N THR A 310 -3.19 -9.94 29.98
CA THR A 310 -4.15 -10.43 29.00
C THR A 310 -4.52 -9.39 27.93
N LEU A 311 -4.21 -8.12 28.14
CA LEU A 311 -4.54 -6.98 27.30
C LEU A 311 -6.04 -6.81 27.04
N ALA A 312 -6.89 -7.37 27.92
CA ALA A 312 -8.33 -7.24 27.80
C ALA A 312 -8.77 -5.77 27.75
N GLY A 313 -9.70 -5.43 26.87
CA GLY A 313 -10.19 -4.07 26.67
C GLY A 313 -9.30 -3.18 25.78
N THR A 314 -8.15 -3.64 25.31
CA THR A 314 -7.28 -2.90 24.38
C THR A 314 -7.55 -3.21 22.91
N GLY A 315 -8.38 -4.19 22.60
CA GLY A 315 -8.63 -4.71 21.26
C GLY A 315 -7.57 -5.68 20.74
N PHE A 316 -6.42 -5.77 21.39
CA PHE A 316 -5.33 -6.67 20.99
C PHE A 316 -5.67 -8.15 21.03
N PRO A 317 -6.38 -8.69 22.03
CA PRO A 317 -6.75 -10.10 22.02
C PRO A 317 -7.53 -10.52 20.78
N ALA A 318 -8.56 -9.76 20.40
CA ALA A 318 -9.35 -10.04 19.20
C ALA A 318 -8.52 -9.91 17.92
N PHE A 319 -7.70 -8.88 17.81
CA PHE A 319 -6.83 -8.67 16.66
C PHE A 319 -5.77 -9.77 16.53
N THR A 320 -5.06 -10.10 17.59
CA THR A 320 -4.02 -11.13 17.57
C THR A 320 -4.59 -12.52 17.29
N GLU A 321 -5.78 -12.83 17.79
CA GLU A 321 -6.47 -14.07 17.47
C GLU A 321 -6.87 -14.13 15.99
N ALA A 322 -7.47 -13.07 15.46
CA ALA A 322 -7.84 -13.00 14.04
C ALA A 322 -6.61 -13.08 13.12
N LEU A 323 -5.52 -12.38 13.47
CA LEU A 323 -4.26 -12.44 12.72
C LEU A 323 -3.64 -13.84 12.79
N SER A 324 -3.63 -14.46 13.96
CA SER A 324 -3.13 -15.83 14.14
C SER A 324 -3.95 -16.84 13.32
N THR A 325 -5.28 -16.72 13.35
CA THR A 325 -6.17 -17.56 12.54
C THR A 325 -5.90 -17.38 11.04
N PHE A 326 -5.77 -16.14 10.60
CA PHE A 326 -5.41 -15.85 9.20
C PHE A 326 -4.07 -16.48 8.82
N LEU A 327 -3.04 -16.29 9.63
CA LEU A 327 -1.70 -16.80 9.37
C LEU A 327 -1.61 -18.32 9.41
N THR A 328 -2.48 -18.99 10.13
CA THR A 328 -2.50 -20.46 10.22
C THR A 328 -3.42 -21.12 9.20
N GLN A 329 -4.56 -20.52 8.89
CA GLN A 329 -5.58 -21.11 8.04
C GLN A 329 -5.64 -20.55 6.62
N GLU A 330 -5.49 -19.23 6.45
CA GLU A 330 -5.67 -18.56 5.17
C GLU A 330 -4.35 -18.19 4.47
N ARG A 331 -3.25 -18.16 5.20
CA ARG A 331 -1.92 -17.82 4.68
C ARG A 331 -1.58 -18.60 3.41
N ALA A 332 -1.76 -19.90 3.46
CA ALA A 332 -1.42 -20.78 2.34
C ALA A 332 -2.23 -20.45 1.09
N ILE A 333 -3.52 -20.14 1.26
CA ILE A 333 -4.40 -19.75 0.15
C ILE A 333 -3.94 -18.41 -0.44
N ALA A 334 -3.55 -17.46 0.38
CA ALA A 334 -3.05 -16.16 -0.06
C ALA A 334 -1.73 -16.30 -0.86
N GLU A 335 -0.79 -17.10 -0.37
CA GLU A 335 0.47 -17.40 -1.06
C GLU A 335 0.23 -18.05 -2.43
N LEU A 336 -0.65 -19.06 -2.48
CA LEU A 336 -0.96 -19.78 -3.70
C LEU A 336 -1.72 -18.92 -4.72
N ARG A 337 -2.61 -18.07 -4.25
CA ARG A 337 -3.34 -17.11 -5.09
C ARG A 337 -2.39 -16.13 -5.77
N GLN A 338 -1.45 -15.56 -5.02
CA GLN A 338 -0.44 -14.65 -5.57
C GLN A 338 0.44 -15.35 -6.61
N ALA A 339 0.93 -16.55 -6.32
CA ALA A 339 1.74 -17.33 -7.24
C ALA A 339 0.98 -17.68 -8.53
N ARG A 340 -0.28 -18.06 -8.40
CA ARG A 340 -1.16 -18.35 -9.55
C ARG A 340 -1.39 -17.11 -10.42
N THR A 341 -1.64 -15.96 -9.81
CA THR A 341 -1.83 -14.70 -10.53
C THR A 341 -0.58 -14.33 -11.30
N LEU A 342 0.58 -14.39 -10.65
CA LEU A 342 1.87 -14.12 -11.30
C LEU A 342 2.15 -15.08 -12.46
N ALA A 343 1.92 -16.38 -12.27
CA ALA A 343 2.10 -17.39 -13.31
C ALA A 343 1.20 -17.12 -14.53
N ARG A 344 -0.06 -16.77 -14.29
CA ARG A 344 -1.01 -16.45 -15.37
C ARG A 344 -0.61 -15.20 -16.13
N GLN A 345 -0.26 -14.12 -15.43
CA GLN A 345 0.21 -12.90 -16.07
C GLN A 345 1.46 -13.14 -16.91
N THR A 346 2.41 -13.88 -16.38
CA THR A 346 3.65 -14.26 -17.10
C THR A 346 3.32 -15.09 -18.33
N TYR A 347 2.48 -16.10 -18.20
CA TYR A 347 2.06 -16.93 -19.32
C TYR A 347 1.40 -16.12 -20.45
N ASN A 348 0.48 -15.24 -20.11
CA ASN A 348 -0.19 -14.38 -21.09
C ASN A 348 0.80 -13.49 -21.82
N HIS A 349 1.70 -12.83 -21.07
CA HIS A 349 2.73 -11.97 -21.65
C HIS A 349 3.68 -12.73 -22.58
N VAL A 350 4.13 -13.90 -22.18
CA VAL A 350 4.99 -14.78 -23.01
C VAL A 350 4.24 -15.25 -24.26
N ARG A 351 3.01 -15.71 -24.10
CA ARG A 351 2.19 -16.15 -25.23
C ARG A 351 2.02 -15.04 -26.27
N GLU A 352 1.66 -13.85 -25.84
CA GLU A 352 1.53 -12.71 -26.74
C GLU A 352 2.85 -12.38 -27.47
N ALA A 353 3.98 -12.42 -26.76
CA ALA A 353 5.28 -12.17 -27.36
C ALA A 353 5.68 -13.23 -28.38
N VAL A 354 5.39 -14.50 -28.10
CA VAL A 354 5.64 -15.63 -29.01
C VAL A 354 4.72 -15.56 -30.23
N ASP A 355 3.42 -15.34 -30.02
CA ASP A 355 2.44 -15.25 -31.11
C ASP A 355 2.77 -14.10 -32.09
N ARG A 356 3.40 -13.04 -31.61
CA ARG A 356 3.89 -11.95 -32.48
C ARG A 356 5.13 -12.35 -33.28
N ARG A 357 5.98 -13.23 -32.76
CA ARG A 357 7.26 -13.59 -33.39
C ARG A 357 7.20 -14.78 -34.34
N ILE A 358 6.35 -15.75 -34.07
CA ILE A 358 6.24 -16.96 -34.91
C ILE A 358 6.03 -16.60 -36.38
N PRO A 359 5.09 -15.72 -36.75
CA PRO A 359 4.88 -15.36 -38.15
C PRO A 359 6.09 -14.69 -38.79
N LEU A 360 6.94 -13.98 -38.00
CA LEU A 360 8.14 -13.32 -38.52
C LEU A 360 9.27 -14.30 -38.84
N LEU A 361 9.33 -15.43 -38.13
CA LEU A 361 10.37 -16.47 -38.31
C LEU A 361 10.11 -17.34 -39.54
N GLU A 362 8.87 -17.43 -40.02
CA GLU A 362 8.48 -18.23 -41.17
C GLU A 362 8.76 -17.55 -42.52
N GLN A 363 9.30 -16.31 -42.50
CA GLN A 363 9.47 -15.51 -43.70
C GLN A 363 10.90 -15.47 -44.22
N ASP A 364 11.05 -15.31 -45.56
CA ASP A 364 12.35 -15.07 -46.20
C ASP A 364 12.98 -13.77 -45.68
N VAL A 365 14.24 -13.84 -45.27
CA VAL A 365 15.01 -12.73 -44.71
C VAL A 365 15.04 -11.50 -45.62
N ASN A 366 15.12 -11.67 -46.93
CA ASN A 366 15.14 -10.57 -47.88
C ASN A 366 13.81 -9.87 -48.04
N GLU A 367 12.73 -10.64 -48.01
CA GLU A 367 11.39 -10.10 -48.01
C GLU A 367 11.07 -9.43 -46.67
N LEU A 368 11.51 -10.01 -45.55
CA LEU A 368 11.37 -9.42 -44.23
C LEU A 368 12.08 -8.07 -44.13
N LYS A 369 13.30 -7.95 -44.65
CA LYS A 369 14.04 -6.66 -44.73
C LYS A 369 13.25 -5.62 -45.50
N ARG A 370 12.73 -5.96 -46.68
CA ARG A 370 11.91 -5.03 -47.46
C ARG A 370 10.67 -4.58 -46.73
N ARG A 371 10.01 -5.48 -45.99
CA ARG A 371 8.84 -5.18 -45.17
C ARG A 371 9.20 -4.29 -43.98
N ILE A 372 10.31 -4.56 -43.30
CA ILE A 372 10.84 -3.71 -42.23
C ILE A 372 11.07 -2.29 -42.73
N ASP A 373 11.76 -2.12 -43.86
CA ASP A 373 12.00 -0.81 -44.47
C ASP A 373 10.69 -0.09 -44.82
N SER A 374 9.68 -0.84 -45.26
CA SER A 374 8.36 -0.29 -45.62
C SER A 374 7.52 0.17 -44.40
N VAL A 375 7.84 -0.31 -43.19
CA VAL A 375 7.10 0.05 -41.95
C VAL A 375 7.77 1.15 -41.14
N GLU A 376 8.98 1.60 -41.54
CA GLU A 376 9.66 2.70 -40.84
C GLU A 376 8.80 3.97 -40.69
N PRO A 377 8.03 4.42 -41.70
CA PRO A 377 7.13 5.54 -41.54
C PRO A 377 6.03 5.29 -40.50
N GLU A 378 5.54 4.05 -40.37
CA GLU A 378 4.51 3.67 -39.38
C GLU A 378 5.10 3.66 -37.97
N PHE A 379 6.35 3.22 -37.78
CA PHE A 379 7.03 3.34 -36.49
C PHE A 379 7.18 4.79 -36.06
N ASN A 380 7.49 5.69 -37.02
CA ASN A 380 7.53 7.11 -36.76
C ASN A 380 6.15 7.66 -36.34
N LYS A 381 5.07 7.16 -36.94
CA LYS A 381 3.70 7.50 -36.52
C LYS A 381 3.39 7.01 -35.10
N LEU A 382 3.82 5.79 -34.72
CA LEU A 382 3.67 5.29 -33.35
C LEU A 382 4.39 6.19 -32.35
N THR A 383 5.63 6.59 -32.67
CA THR A 383 6.40 7.51 -31.85
C THR A 383 5.70 8.86 -31.71
N GLN A 384 5.16 9.40 -32.79
CA GLN A 384 4.40 10.63 -32.78
C GLN A 384 3.14 10.52 -31.91
N ILE A 385 2.37 9.44 -32.07
CA ILE A 385 1.17 9.18 -31.26
C ILE A 385 1.54 9.13 -29.79
N ARG A 386 2.61 8.43 -29.43
CA ARG A 386 3.13 8.37 -28.05
C ARG A 386 3.48 9.76 -27.52
N ASP A 387 4.22 10.55 -28.29
CA ASP A 387 4.68 11.87 -27.86
C ASP A 387 3.52 12.86 -27.74
N GLU A 388 2.53 12.79 -28.63
CA GLU A 388 1.31 13.58 -28.53
C GLU A 388 0.49 13.23 -27.27
N PHE A 389 0.34 11.93 -26.97
CA PHE A 389 -0.35 11.49 -25.75
C PHE A 389 0.38 11.90 -24.49
N LYS A 390 1.71 11.75 -24.46
CA LYS A 390 2.55 12.22 -23.37
C LYS A 390 2.43 13.73 -23.18
N GLY A 391 2.43 14.49 -24.27
CA GLY A 391 2.22 15.94 -24.24
C GLY A 391 0.86 16.30 -23.65
N GLU A 392 -0.18 15.57 -24.00
CA GLU A 392 -1.53 15.79 -23.46
C GLU A 392 -1.63 15.48 -21.96
N ILE A 393 -1.01 14.38 -21.50
CA ILE A 393 -0.93 14.06 -20.07
C ILE A 393 -0.24 15.20 -19.31
N LEU A 394 0.90 15.69 -19.81
CA LEU A 394 1.64 16.78 -19.18
C LEU A 394 0.84 18.09 -19.17
N ALA A 395 0.15 18.41 -20.27
CA ALA A 395 -0.68 19.61 -20.36
C ALA A 395 -1.87 19.55 -19.38
N VAL A 396 -2.54 18.40 -19.26
CA VAL A 396 -3.63 18.21 -18.29
C VAL A 396 -3.11 18.31 -16.87
N ARG A 397 -1.97 17.69 -16.58
CA ARG A 397 -1.31 17.79 -15.27
C ARG A 397 -1.06 19.26 -14.89
N ASP A 398 -0.42 20.02 -15.77
CA ASP A 398 -0.04 21.41 -15.50
C ASP A 398 -1.25 22.32 -15.40
N SER A 399 -2.23 22.14 -16.27
CA SER A 399 -3.49 22.89 -16.24
C SER A 399 -4.28 22.62 -14.96
N LYS A 400 -4.44 21.35 -14.57
CA LYS A 400 -5.20 20.97 -13.37
C LYS A 400 -4.48 21.33 -12.08
N ALA A 401 -3.16 21.21 -12.04
CA ALA A 401 -2.37 21.65 -10.88
C ALA A 401 -2.53 23.15 -10.62
N ARG A 402 -2.50 23.98 -11.67
CA ARG A 402 -2.77 25.42 -11.57
C ARG A 402 -4.20 25.70 -11.12
N ALA A 403 -5.19 25.06 -11.75
CA ALA A 403 -6.59 25.23 -11.41
C ALA A 403 -6.88 24.86 -9.95
N ILE A 404 -6.30 23.76 -9.47
CA ILE A 404 -6.41 23.33 -8.07
C ILE A 404 -5.75 24.33 -7.13
N ALA A 405 -4.54 24.80 -7.46
CA ALA A 405 -3.83 25.80 -6.67
C ALA A 405 -4.60 27.13 -6.59
N ASP A 406 -5.13 27.60 -7.73
CA ASP A 406 -5.92 28.82 -7.77
C ASP A 406 -7.26 28.66 -7.02
N SER A 407 -7.92 27.51 -7.17
CA SER A 407 -9.13 27.17 -6.41
C SER A 407 -8.87 27.17 -4.90
N PHE A 408 -7.75 26.60 -4.46
CA PHE A 408 -7.38 26.61 -3.05
C PHE A 408 -7.12 28.02 -2.53
N ARG A 409 -6.36 28.79 -3.27
CA ARG A 409 -6.10 30.20 -2.92
C ARG A 409 -7.39 30.98 -2.78
N ASP A 410 -8.28 30.91 -3.76
CA ASP A 410 -9.54 31.62 -3.78
C ASP A 410 -10.47 31.15 -2.65
N TYR A 411 -10.47 29.84 -2.38
CA TYR A 411 -11.22 29.27 -1.25
C TYR A 411 -10.75 29.80 0.09
N ILE A 412 -9.42 29.83 0.32
CA ILE A 412 -8.83 30.37 1.56
C ILE A 412 -9.13 31.86 1.71
N LEU A 413 -9.03 32.64 0.65
CA LEU A 413 -9.36 34.06 0.68
C LEU A 413 -10.84 34.30 1.00
N ASN A 414 -11.74 33.49 0.46
CA ASN A 414 -13.17 33.59 0.74
C ASN A 414 -13.55 33.15 2.17
N LEU A 415 -12.75 32.32 2.83
CA LEU A 415 -12.99 31.96 4.24
C LEU A 415 -12.99 33.19 5.13
N GLY A 416 -12.20 34.24 4.81
CA GLY A 416 -12.19 35.51 5.54
C GLY A 416 -13.55 36.21 5.56
N ASN A 417 -14.36 36.01 4.50
CA ASN A 417 -15.68 36.65 4.40
C ASN A 417 -16.78 35.95 5.22
N THR A 418 -16.61 34.65 5.49
CA THR A 418 -17.61 33.85 6.20
C THR A 418 -17.12 33.42 7.59
N PHE A 419 -15.88 33.73 7.94
CA PHE A 419 -15.22 33.28 9.16
C PHE A 419 -16.03 33.53 10.41
N GLU A 420 -16.48 34.76 10.62
CA GLU A 420 -17.22 35.16 11.84
C GLU A 420 -18.49 34.34 12.02
N THR A 421 -19.23 34.11 10.95
CA THR A 421 -20.48 33.36 10.99
C THR A 421 -20.25 31.86 11.17
N ASP A 422 -19.30 31.29 10.42
CA ASP A 422 -19.04 29.86 10.42
C ASP A 422 -18.26 29.41 11.66
N PHE A 423 -17.33 30.23 12.13
CA PHE A 423 -16.52 29.89 13.29
C PHE A 423 -17.33 29.87 14.59
N LEU A 424 -18.39 30.67 14.69
CA LEU A 424 -19.30 30.64 15.84
C LEU A 424 -19.91 29.24 16.10
N ARG A 425 -20.03 28.41 15.06
CA ARG A 425 -20.52 27.02 15.16
C ARG A 425 -19.53 26.07 15.84
N TYR A 426 -18.25 26.43 15.84
CA TYR A 426 -17.17 25.63 16.43
C TYR A 426 -16.81 26.07 17.86
N GLN A 427 -17.40 27.16 18.33
CA GLN A 427 -17.16 27.63 19.69
C GLN A 427 -17.75 26.66 20.70
N PRO A 428 -16.99 26.24 21.72
CA PRO A 428 -17.55 25.53 22.84
C PRO A 428 -18.61 26.41 23.54
N ASP A 429 -19.68 25.80 24.02
CA ASP A 429 -20.80 26.45 24.74
C ASP A 429 -20.39 27.09 26.08
N ILE A 430 -19.14 27.43 26.24
CA ILE A 430 -18.62 28.02 27.46
C ILE A 430 -18.66 29.53 27.26
N GLY A 431 -19.49 30.19 28.03
CA GLY A 431 -19.65 31.65 27.96
C GLY A 431 -18.31 32.36 28.10
N PHE A 432 -17.93 33.14 27.11
CA PHE A 432 -16.71 33.97 27.11
C PHE A 432 -16.50 34.76 28.42
N LEU A 433 -17.60 35.19 29.05
CA LEU A 433 -17.58 35.90 30.33
C LEU A 433 -17.18 35.01 31.53
N GLU A 434 -17.47 33.72 31.50
CA GLU A 434 -17.05 32.82 32.56
C GLU A 434 -15.55 32.57 32.55
N PHE A 435 -14.93 32.50 31.37
CA PHE A 435 -13.48 32.39 31.25
C PHE A 435 -12.73 33.66 31.73
N LEU A 436 -13.28 34.80 31.45
CA LEU A 436 -12.68 36.05 31.89
C LEU A 436 -12.76 36.25 33.42
N SER A 437 -13.84 35.79 34.04
CA SER A 437 -14.05 35.93 35.49
C SER A 437 -13.26 34.94 36.34
N ALA A 438 -12.89 33.78 35.76
CA ALA A 438 -12.21 32.68 36.47
C ALA A 438 -10.68 32.67 36.33
N GLY A 439 -10.07 33.61 35.62
CA GLY A 439 -8.62 33.61 35.37
C GLY A 439 -8.10 32.45 34.50
N ARG A 440 -8.97 31.78 33.75
CA ARG A 440 -8.69 30.57 32.95
C ARG A 440 -8.25 30.91 31.51
N ARG A 441 -7.36 31.90 31.34
CA ARG A 441 -6.87 32.29 30.01
C ARG A 441 -6.23 31.16 29.21
N GLU A 442 -5.48 30.29 29.89
CA GLU A 442 -4.80 29.17 29.23
C GLU A 442 -5.79 28.13 28.73
N GLU A 443 -6.82 27.81 29.51
CA GLU A 443 -7.89 26.89 29.09
C GLU A 443 -8.70 27.46 27.93
N PHE A 444 -8.99 28.77 27.94
CA PHE A 444 -9.65 29.45 26.84
C PHE A 444 -8.81 29.43 25.56
N ASN A 445 -7.51 29.72 25.67
CA ASN A 445 -6.61 29.67 24.53
C ASN A 445 -6.50 28.28 23.95
N ALA A 446 -6.43 27.25 24.80
CA ALA A 446 -6.39 25.84 24.35
C ALA A 446 -7.71 25.44 23.65
N ALA A 447 -8.87 25.80 24.22
CA ALA A 447 -10.17 25.53 23.62
C ALA A 447 -10.38 26.32 22.31
N PHE A 448 -9.92 27.56 22.24
CA PHE A 448 -9.95 28.36 21.02
C PHE A 448 -9.06 27.77 19.92
N GLN A 449 -7.84 27.40 20.25
CA GLN A 449 -6.93 26.78 19.29
C GLN A 449 -7.49 25.47 18.75
N GLN A 450 -8.09 24.64 19.61
CA GLN A 450 -8.72 23.40 19.21
C GLN A 450 -9.91 23.63 18.28
N ALA A 451 -10.80 24.57 18.63
CA ALA A 451 -11.95 24.95 17.82
C ALA A 451 -11.51 25.52 16.45
N PHE A 452 -10.48 26.35 16.45
CA PHE A 452 -9.92 26.94 15.23
C PHE A 452 -9.27 25.88 14.34
N GLN A 453 -8.53 24.95 14.93
CA GLN A 453 -7.93 23.85 14.19
C GLN A 453 -9.00 22.94 13.57
N GLN A 454 -10.05 22.64 14.31
CA GLN A 454 -11.18 21.86 13.80
C GLN A 454 -11.90 22.58 12.66
N TYR A 455 -12.15 23.90 12.81
CA TYR A 455 -12.70 24.73 11.75
C TYR A 455 -11.85 24.67 10.47
N LEU A 456 -10.54 24.87 10.59
CA LEU A 456 -9.63 24.79 9.44
C LEU A 456 -9.63 23.39 8.80
N ASN A 457 -9.58 22.36 9.60
CA ASN A 457 -9.61 20.98 9.10
C ASN A 457 -10.89 20.68 8.33
N ASP A 458 -12.05 21.09 8.85
CA ASP A 458 -13.34 20.90 8.19
C ASP A 458 -13.42 21.68 6.88
N LYS A 459 -12.91 22.92 6.87
CA LYS A 459 -12.91 23.76 5.66
C LYS A 459 -11.93 23.25 4.60
N ILE A 460 -10.76 22.78 5.01
CA ILE A 460 -9.79 22.16 4.09
C ILE A 460 -10.36 20.87 3.53
N SER A 461 -10.99 20.03 4.36
CA SER A 461 -11.65 18.80 3.91
C SER A 461 -12.79 19.05 2.91
N ALA A 462 -13.57 20.11 3.11
CA ALA A 462 -14.62 20.51 2.18
C ALA A 462 -14.03 20.95 0.82
N TRP A 463 -12.94 21.71 0.83
CA TRP A 463 -12.24 22.07 -0.40
C TRP A 463 -11.60 20.85 -1.08
N GLU A 464 -11.01 19.94 -0.31
CA GLU A 464 -10.41 18.70 -0.84
C GLU A 464 -11.41 17.83 -1.60
N LEU A 465 -12.68 17.79 -1.17
CA LEU A 465 -13.74 17.11 -1.92
C LEU A 465 -13.95 17.74 -3.30
N THR A 466 -13.88 19.07 -3.41
CA THR A 466 -13.95 19.79 -4.68
C THR A 466 -12.74 19.48 -5.55
N ALA A 467 -11.52 19.49 -4.98
CA ALA A 467 -10.30 19.13 -5.69
C ALA A 467 -10.33 17.67 -6.18
N THR A 468 -10.91 16.76 -5.40
CA THR A 468 -11.11 15.36 -5.81
C THR A 468 -12.04 15.25 -7.02
N GLY A 469 -13.12 16.05 -7.06
CA GLY A 469 -14.00 16.14 -8.22
C GLY A 469 -13.28 16.60 -9.49
N GLU A 470 -12.48 17.65 -9.39
CA GLU A 470 -11.62 18.15 -10.47
C GLU A 470 -10.60 17.09 -10.94
N MET A 471 -9.99 16.37 -10.01
CA MET A 471 -9.07 15.26 -10.32
C MET A 471 -9.80 14.12 -11.06
N ARG A 472 -10.99 13.73 -10.63
CA ARG A 472 -11.79 12.70 -11.29
C ARG A 472 -12.16 13.12 -12.73
N GLU A 473 -12.50 14.37 -12.92
CA GLU A 473 -12.80 14.90 -14.25
C GLU A 473 -11.57 14.86 -15.16
N ALA A 474 -10.40 15.25 -14.63
CA ALA A 474 -9.12 15.14 -15.34
C ALA A 474 -8.79 13.70 -15.72
N PHE A 475 -8.95 12.76 -14.79
CA PHE A 475 -8.73 11.33 -15.07
C PHE A 475 -9.72 10.78 -16.08
N SER A 476 -10.99 11.20 -16.05
CA SER A 476 -11.98 10.81 -17.06
C SER A 476 -11.63 11.36 -18.44
N HIS A 477 -11.13 12.59 -18.51
CA HIS A 477 -10.65 13.18 -19.76
C HIS A 477 -9.44 12.41 -20.30
N LEU A 478 -8.42 12.15 -19.46
CA LEU A 478 -7.25 11.36 -19.84
C LEU A 478 -7.58 9.94 -20.25
N SER A 479 -8.56 9.32 -19.59
CA SER A 479 -9.05 7.98 -19.96
C SER A 479 -9.68 7.97 -21.35
N ARG A 480 -10.47 8.98 -21.69
CA ARG A 480 -11.04 9.12 -23.03
C ARG A 480 -9.97 9.39 -24.07
N SER A 481 -9.01 10.27 -23.78
CA SER A 481 -7.86 10.52 -24.65
C SER A 481 -7.02 9.27 -24.84
N ALA A 482 -6.75 8.51 -23.78
CA ALA A 482 -6.03 7.24 -23.85
C ALA A 482 -6.72 6.23 -24.77
N ALA A 483 -8.06 6.13 -24.72
CA ALA A 483 -8.82 5.27 -25.61
C ALA A 483 -8.67 5.69 -27.08
N ASN A 484 -8.70 7.00 -27.37
CA ASN A 484 -8.51 7.53 -28.72
C ASN A 484 -7.09 7.29 -29.24
N PHE A 485 -6.07 7.57 -28.43
CA PHE A 485 -4.68 7.31 -28.78
C PHE A 485 -4.40 5.81 -28.90
N GLY A 486 -4.99 4.99 -28.02
CA GLY A 486 -4.90 3.54 -28.09
C GLY A 486 -5.49 2.96 -29.36
N THR A 487 -6.63 3.49 -29.82
CA THR A 487 -7.24 3.10 -31.08
C THR A 487 -6.34 3.49 -32.27
N ALA A 488 -5.81 4.71 -32.29
CA ALA A 488 -4.87 5.16 -33.31
C ALA A 488 -3.59 4.33 -33.31
N TYR A 489 -3.04 4.05 -32.14
CA TYR A 489 -1.86 3.19 -31.97
C TYR A 489 -2.11 1.78 -32.49
N ASN A 490 -3.23 1.17 -32.15
CA ASN A 490 -3.60 -0.18 -32.59
C ASN A 490 -3.81 -0.25 -34.11
N GLN A 491 -4.37 0.81 -34.72
CA GLN A 491 -4.49 0.87 -36.17
C GLN A 491 -3.13 0.88 -36.85
N VAL A 492 -2.18 1.70 -36.35
CA VAL A 492 -0.82 1.76 -36.90
C VAL A 492 -0.07 0.45 -36.63
N ALA A 493 -0.20 -0.11 -35.42
CA ALA A 493 0.40 -1.39 -35.09
C ALA A 493 -0.17 -2.54 -35.93
N GLY A 494 -1.47 -2.51 -36.22
CA GLY A 494 -2.12 -3.43 -37.14
C GLY A 494 -1.58 -3.28 -38.59
N SER A 495 -1.37 -2.05 -39.04
CA SER A 495 -0.77 -1.76 -40.35
C SER A 495 0.67 -2.27 -40.43
N ILE A 496 1.47 -2.10 -39.38
CA ILE A 496 2.83 -2.65 -39.30
C ILE A 496 2.79 -4.18 -39.38
N THR A 497 1.90 -4.81 -38.62
CA THR A 497 1.75 -6.27 -38.58
C THR A 497 1.32 -6.80 -39.96
N GLU A 498 0.36 -6.13 -40.60
CA GLU A 498 -0.08 -6.49 -41.94
C GLU A 498 1.07 -6.38 -42.97
N LYS A 499 1.85 -5.31 -42.91
CA LYS A 499 3.00 -5.10 -43.81
C LYS A 499 4.15 -6.08 -43.54
N LEU A 500 4.38 -6.47 -42.29
CA LEU A 500 5.45 -7.41 -41.91
C LEU A 500 5.05 -8.87 -42.17
N ILE A 501 3.81 -9.24 -41.91
CA ILE A 501 3.33 -10.62 -41.93
C ILE A 501 2.51 -10.91 -43.18
N GLY A 502 1.95 -9.88 -43.82
CA GLY A 502 1.08 -10.02 -44.98
C GLY A 502 -0.34 -10.50 -44.62
N GLN A 503 -0.72 -10.50 -43.35
CA GLN A 503 -2.03 -10.84 -42.86
C GLN A 503 -2.53 -9.79 -41.85
N LYS A 504 -3.81 -9.43 -41.93
CA LYS A 504 -4.45 -8.64 -40.89
C LYS A 504 -4.57 -9.44 -39.61
N VAL A 505 -3.71 -9.14 -38.65
CA VAL A 505 -3.91 -9.59 -37.29
C VAL A 505 -4.78 -8.56 -36.61
N TYR A 506 -6.03 -8.90 -36.36
CA TYR A 506 -6.86 -8.13 -35.43
C TYR A 506 -6.24 -8.31 -34.05
N ALA A 507 -5.64 -7.25 -33.54
CA ALA A 507 -5.34 -7.16 -32.11
C ALA A 507 -6.70 -7.16 -31.39
N THR A 508 -7.21 -8.33 -31.04
CA THR A 508 -8.32 -8.45 -30.12
C THR A 508 -7.80 -7.90 -28.80
N ALA A 509 -8.25 -6.70 -28.45
CA ALA A 509 -8.18 -6.26 -27.08
C ALA A 509 -8.99 -7.29 -26.27
N HIS A 510 -8.31 -8.28 -25.74
CA HIS A 510 -8.90 -9.10 -24.70
C HIS A 510 -9.05 -8.20 -23.47
N THR A 511 -10.23 -7.60 -23.39
CA THR A 511 -10.75 -7.08 -22.14
C THR A 511 -11.06 -8.30 -21.27
N ASP A 512 -10.02 -8.87 -20.65
CA ASP A 512 -10.23 -9.72 -19.50
C ASP A 512 -10.67 -8.80 -18.36
N THR A 513 -11.99 -8.79 -18.16
CA THR A 513 -12.74 -7.97 -17.22
C THR A 513 -12.61 -8.44 -15.77
N GLU A 514 -11.46 -8.95 -15.35
CA GLU A 514 -11.20 -9.27 -13.94
C GLU A 514 -10.14 -8.37 -13.28
N ASP A 515 -9.51 -7.49 -14.02
CA ASP A 515 -8.58 -6.51 -13.45
C ASP A 515 -9.25 -5.13 -13.47
N ASN A 516 -9.72 -4.68 -12.29
CA ASN A 516 -10.39 -3.39 -12.09
C ASN A 516 -9.42 -2.18 -12.16
N SER A 517 -8.18 -2.37 -12.57
CA SER A 517 -7.36 -1.24 -12.99
C SER A 517 -7.85 -0.77 -14.36
N PRO A 518 -8.09 0.53 -14.56
CA PRO A 518 -8.46 1.02 -15.87
C PRO A 518 -7.43 0.55 -16.89
N SER A 519 -7.86 -0.14 -17.94
CA SER A 519 -6.98 -0.69 -18.99
C SER A 519 -6.02 0.34 -19.60
N TRP A 520 -6.34 1.62 -19.48
CA TRP A 520 -5.48 2.72 -19.88
C TRP A 520 -4.30 2.96 -18.93
N ALA A 521 -4.40 2.62 -17.64
CA ALA A 521 -3.32 2.87 -16.69
C ALA A 521 -2.13 1.93 -16.91
N SER A 522 -2.39 0.65 -17.18
CA SER A 522 -1.34 -0.29 -17.56
C SER A 522 -0.74 0.04 -18.93
N TRP A 523 -1.57 0.52 -19.84
CA TRP A 523 -1.15 0.96 -21.15
C TRP A 523 -0.33 2.25 -21.09
N ALA A 524 -0.75 3.25 -20.30
CA ALA A 524 -0.02 4.49 -20.08
C ALA A 524 1.32 4.26 -19.35
N MET A 525 1.36 3.33 -18.40
CA MET A 525 2.59 2.93 -17.70
C MET A 525 3.59 2.25 -18.67
N GLY A 526 3.11 1.41 -19.58
CA GLY A 526 3.94 0.83 -20.65
C GLY A 526 4.52 1.88 -21.61
N PHE A 527 3.79 2.96 -21.86
CA PHE A 527 4.24 4.08 -22.70
C PHE A 527 5.29 4.99 -22.03
N ILE A 528 5.24 5.12 -20.72
CA ILE A 528 6.16 5.97 -19.95
C ILE A 528 7.49 5.27 -19.70
N SER A 529 7.51 3.93 -19.71
CA SER A 529 8.71 3.12 -19.48
C SER A 529 9.52 2.80 -20.75
N LEU A 530 9.04 3.14 -21.91
CA LEU A 530 9.74 3.08 -23.20
C LEU A 530 10.32 4.46 -23.58
#